data_4637f772188afaa95a99b452ce072c7f
#
_entry.id   4637f772188afaa95a99b452ce072c7f
#
_cell.length_a   1.000
_cell.length_b   1.000
_cell.length_c   1.000
_cell.angle_alpha   90.00
_cell.angle_beta   90.00
_cell.angle_gamma   90.00
#
_symmetry.space_group_name_H-M   'P 1'
#
loop_
_entity.id
_entity.type
_entity.pdbx_description
1 polymer ?
#
loop_
_entity_poly.entity_id
_entity_poly.type
_entity_poly.pdbx_seq_one_letter_code
_entity_poly.pdbx_strand_id
1 'polypeptide(L)'
;MPSKIKEKKGVTKIGDRRIGIMRISVEKYHGLGNDYLVYDPNKNKMKLNPANVQLMCNRNFGVGADGILEGPILEGDRISMVVWNPDGSIAEKSGNGVRIFAKYLKDAGYVQKKDFTIFSQGSEACIHYLNEEGTRLKASMGKVTFLSDEVPVTGPRREIINETMVFGRIPYPVTCLSIGNPHCVILMDEISKDLVCRIGKYSENAKQFPEKINTQIMKVLDRTHIQTEVYERGAGYTLASGSGCCAAAAAAYRLGLTDPKVFVQMPGGSLELEIDGEGVVHMTGDVGYVGTIKLGSHFTEQLRAL
;
A
#
# COMPACT_ATOMS: atom_id res chain seq x y z
N MET A 1 79.16 -12.34 -19.95
CA MET A 1 78.69 -10.99 -19.67
C MET A 1 77.26 -10.87 -20.17
N PRO A 2 76.26 -10.75 -19.30
CA PRO A 2 74.89 -10.57 -19.75
C PRO A 2 74.51 -9.08 -19.77
N SER A 3 73.88 -8.65 -20.84
CA SER A 3 73.43 -7.30 -21.14
C SER A 3 72.24 -6.90 -20.24
N LYS A 4 72.33 -5.71 -19.63
CA LYS A 4 71.29 -5.07 -18.82
C LYS A 4 70.15 -4.58 -19.73
N ILE A 5 68.95 -5.12 -19.58
CA ILE A 5 67.70 -4.55 -20.12
C ILE A 5 67.24 -3.44 -19.16
N LYS A 6 67.17 -2.22 -19.65
CA LYS A 6 66.63 -1.06 -18.92
C LYS A 6 65.08 -1.12 -18.93
N GLU A 7 64.48 -1.26 -17.75
CA GLU A 7 63.03 -1.04 -17.56
C GLU A 7 62.66 0.41 -17.81
N LYS A 8 61.71 0.63 -18.72
CA LYS A 8 61.08 1.92 -18.93
C LYS A 8 59.97 2.09 -17.88
N LYS A 9 60.19 2.89 -16.86
CA LYS A 9 59.10 3.46 -16.02
C LYS A 9 58.33 4.46 -16.82
N GLY A 10 57.04 4.21 -16.98
CA GLY A 10 56.11 5.13 -17.64
C GLY A 10 54.65 4.68 -17.44
N VAL A 11 54.21 4.52 -16.18
CA VAL A 11 52.80 4.41 -15.89
C VAL A 11 52.32 5.79 -15.48
N THR A 12 51.71 6.48 -16.41
CA THR A 12 50.96 7.73 -16.17
C THR A 12 49.78 7.41 -15.29
N LYS A 13 49.81 7.88 -14.04
CA LYS A 13 48.64 7.86 -13.15
C LYS A 13 47.60 8.80 -13.77
N ILE A 14 46.62 8.26 -14.47
CA ILE A 14 45.37 8.96 -14.77
C ILE A 14 44.67 9.19 -13.43
N GLY A 15 44.59 10.43 -13.02
CA GLY A 15 43.98 10.83 -11.78
C GLY A 15 42.55 10.37 -11.69
N ASP A 16 42.29 9.45 -10.81
CA ASP A 16 40.99 8.95 -10.41
C ASP A 16 40.26 10.08 -9.63
N ARG A 17 39.78 11.10 -10.34
CA ARG A 17 38.73 11.97 -9.82
C ARG A 17 37.45 11.15 -9.78
N ARG A 18 37.28 10.30 -8.78
CA ARG A 18 35.96 9.78 -8.40
C ARG A 18 35.13 10.99 -7.97
N ILE A 19 34.43 11.58 -8.93
CA ILE A 19 33.25 12.39 -8.60
C ILE A 19 32.39 11.42 -7.81
N GLY A 20 32.21 11.67 -6.52
CA GLY A 20 31.39 10.84 -5.65
C GLY A 20 29.96 10.86 -6.16
N ILE A 21 29.64 9.92 -7.06
CA ILE A 21 28.26 9.71 -7.50
C ILE A 21 27.51 9.28 -6.25
N MET A 22 26.71 10.19 -5.70
CA MET A 22 25.84 9.88 -4.58
C MET A 22 24.89 8.77 -5.02
N ARG A 23 25.14 7.57 -4.51
CA ARG A 23 24.34 6.39 -4.80
C ARG A 23 22.99 6.54 -4.10
N ILE A 24 21.93 6.28 -4.83
CA ILE A 24 20.59 6.19 -4.26
C ILE A 24 20.49 4.89 -3.47
N SER A 25 19.88 4.97 -2.28
CA SER A 25 19.60 3.83 -1.42
C SER A 25 18.13 3.83 -1.06
N VAL A 26 17.50 2.66 -1.16
CA VAL A 26 16.11 2.44 -0.76
C VAL A 26 16.03 1.28 0.22
N GLU A 27 15.04 1.33 1.11
CA GLU A 27 14.75 0.21 2.01
C GLU A 27 13.55 -0.57 1.47
N LYS A 28 13.63 -1.89 1.45
CA LYS A 28 12.55 -2.74 0.98
C LYS A 28 11.85 -3.44 2.13
N TYR A 29 10.53 -3.28 2.19
CA TYR A 29 9.65 -3.90 3.19
C TYR A 29 8.46 -4.56 2.50
N HIS A 30 7.71 -5.36 3.26
CA HIS A 30 6.41 -5.85 2.84
C HIS A 30 5.43 -5.95 4.01
N GLY A 31 4.14 -5.78 3.71
CA GLY A 31 3.02 -6.13 4.58
C GLY A 31 2.18 -7.20 3.89
N LEU A 32 2.27 -8.46 4.37
CA LEU A 32 1.55 -9.60 3.79
C LEU A 32 1.83 -9.83 2.29
N GLY A 33 3.10 -9.70 1.88
CA GLY A 33 3.51 -9.90 0.49
C GLY A 33 3.33 -8.67 -0.43
N ASN A 34 2.56 -7.65 -0.03
CA ASN A 34 2.51 -6.37 -0.72
C ASN A 34 3.77 -5.57 -0.38
N ASP A 35 4.68 -5.44 -1.35
CA ASP A 35 6.04 -4.95 -1.14
C ASP A 35 6.23 -3.50 -1.63
N TYR A 36 6.89 -2.70 -0.80
CA TYR A 36 7.20 -1.30 -1.09
C TYR A 36 8.69 -1.01 -0.94
N LEU A 37 9.16 -0.06 -1.76
CA LEU A 37 10.43 0.61 -1.55
C LEU A 37 10.18 1.88 -0.73
N VAL A 38 10.92 2.07 0.35
CA VAL A 38 10.92 3.35 1.07
C VAL A 38 12.05 4.20 0.52
N TYR A 39 11.69 5.32 -0.07
CA TYR A 39 12.60 6.34 -0.58
C TYR A 39 12.63 7.52 0.37
N ASP A 40 13.74 7.67 1.09
CA ASP A 40 13.93 8.75 2.05
C ASP A 40 14.59 9.96 1.37
N PRO A 41 13.87 11.09 1.19
CA PRO A 41 14.43 12.30 0.59
C PRO A 41 15.49 13.00 1.46
N ASN A 42 15.56 12.67 2.76
CA ASN A 42 16.61 13.17 3.64
C ASN A 42 17.95 12.45 3.43
N LYS A 43 17.91 11.23 2.88
CA LYS A 43 19.09 10.41 2.55
C LYS A 43 19.44 10.43 1.07
N ASN A 44 18.47 10.77 0.20
CA ASN A 44 18.62 10.79 -1.25
C ASN A 44 18.31 12.19 -1.81
N LYS A 45 19.09 12.66 -2.77
CA LYS A 45 18.94 14.02 -3.33
C LYS A 45 18.15 14.08 -4.65
N MET A 46 17.86 12.95 -5.25
CA MET A 46 17.06 12.90 -6.48
C MET A 46 15.58 13.10 -6.11
N LYS A 47 14.88 13.96 -6.83
CA LYS A 47 13.41 14.05 -6.72
C LYS A 47 12.79 12.92 -7.51
N LEU A 48 11.79 12.26 -6.93
CA LEU A 48 10.99 11.28 -7.65
C LEU A 48 10.06 11.99 -8.64
N ASN A 49 9.83 11.33 -9.77
CA ASN A 49 8.85 11.69 -10.78
C ASN A 49 8.19 10.40 -11.31
N PRO A 50 7.08 10.47 -12.05
CA PRO A 50 6.39 9.27 -12.54
C PRO A 50 7.29 8.31 -13.32
N ALA A 51 8.18 8.80 -14.17
CA ALA A 51 9.02 7.95 -15.02
C ALA A 51 10.06 7.16 -14.21
N ASN A 52 10.73 7.80 -13.25
CA ASN A 52 11.70 7.07 -12.42
C ASN A 52 11.03 6.14 -11.40
N VAL A 53 9.83 6.46 -10.92
CA VAL A 53 9.01 5.53 -10.10
C VAL A 53 8.65 4.27 -10.91
N GLN A 54 8.14 4.43 -12.14
CA GLN A 54 7.83 3.30 -13.03
C GLN A 54 9.05 2.40 -13.25
N LEU A 55 10.20 2.99 -13.53
CA LEU A 55 11.43 2.21 -13.74
C LEU A 55 11.88 1.51 -12.46
N MET A 56 11.87 2.18 -11.31
CA MET A 56 12.25 1.58 -10.03
C MET A 56 11.32 0.43 -9.61
N CYS A 57 10.01 0.57 -9.83
CA CYS A 57 9.00 -0.45 -9.51
C CYS A 57 8.98 -1.61 -10.49
N ASN A 58 9.59 -1.47 -11.68
CA ASN A 58 9.61 -2.54 -12.68
C ASN A 58 10.37 -3.77 -12.15
N ARG A 59 9.70 -4.94 -12.12
CA ARG A 59 10.26 -6.18 -11.54
C ARG A 59 11.35 -6.83 -12.40
N ASN A 60 11.44 -6.47 -13.68
CA ASN A 60 12.41 -7.04 -14.62
C ASN A 60 13.59 -6.10 -14.88
N PHE A 61 13.35 -4.80 -14.97
CA PHE A 61 14.35 -3.80 -15.36
C PHE A 61 14.76 -2.87 -14.22
N GLY A 62 14.03 -2.89 -13.11
CA GLY A 62 14.27 -2.07 -11.92
C GLY A 62 14.53 -2.92 -10.68
N VAL A 63 14.20 -2.33 -9.52
CA VAL A 63 14.26 -3.02 -8.22
C VAL A 63 13.06 -3.95 -8.05
N GLY A 64 11.91 -3.55 -8.58
CA GLY A 64 10.65 -4.27 -8.46
C GLY A 64 9.97 -4.04 -7.12
N ALA A 65 8.74 -3.49 -7.17
CA ALA A 65 7.88 -3.32 -6.01
C ALA A 65 6.45 -3.01 -6.44
N ASP A 66 5.50 -3.11 -5.51
CA ASP A 66 4.10 -2.71 -5.69
C ASP A 66 3.91 -1.18 -5.50
N GLY A 67 4.98 -0.46 -5.18
CA GLY A 67 4.99 0.99 -5.08
C GLY A 67 6.20 1.55 -4.35
N ILE A 68 6.24 2.87 -4.20
CA ILE A 68 7.27 3.59 -3.44
C ILE A 68 6.59 4.46 -2.38
N LEU A 69 7.12 4.41 -1.16
CA LEU A 69 6.78 5.30 -0.07
C LEU A 69 7.88 6.37 0.02
N GLU A 70 7.58 7.58 -0.44
CA GLU A 70 8.51 8.70 -0.37
C GLU A 70 8.31 9.45 0.94
N GLY A 71 9.32 9.47 1.78
CA GLY A 71 9.29 10.11 3.10
C GLY A 71 10.41 9.61 4.03
N PRO A 72 10.53 10.21 5.25
CA PRO A 72 9.63 11.21 5.82
C PRO A 72 9.81 12.61 5.24
N ILE A 73 8.70 13.27 4.99
CA ILE A 73 8.64 14.70 4.78
C ILE A 73 8.30 15.31 6.14
N LEU A 74 9.24 16.07 6.71
CA LEU A 74 9.17 16.58 8.07
C LEU A 74 8.82 18.07 8.07
N GLU A 75 7.72 18.44 8.73
CA GLU A 75 7.26 19.82 8.92
C GLU A 75 6.97 20.05 10.41
N GLY A 76 7.97 20.47 11.18
CA GLY A 76 7.89 20.49 12.65
C GLY A 76 7.64 19.07 13.18
N ASP A 77 6.57 18.89 13.96
CA ASP A 77 6.18 17.57 14.50
C ASP A 77 5.37 16.72 13.52
N ARG A 78 5.02 17.27 12.35
CA ARG A 78 4.26 16.58 11.33
C ARG A 78 5.15 15.68 10.50
N ILE A 79 4.79 14.40 10.42
CA ILE A 79 5.46 13.39 9.61
C ILE A 79 4.54 13.01 8.46
N SER A 80 4.97 13.31 7.23
CA SER A 80 4.19 13.03 6.03
C SER A 80 4.91 12.07 5.09
N MET A 81 4.13 11.38 4.25
CA MET A 81 4.64 10.55 3.15
C MET A 81 3.80 10.72 1.89
N VAL A 82 4.40 10.42 0.75
CA VAL A 82 3.71 10.25 -0.54
C VAL A 82 3.74 8.77 -0.90
N VAL A 83 2.60 8.24 -1.32
CA VAL A 83 2.48 6.85 -1.80
C VAL A 83 2.42 6.87 -3.32
N TRP A 84 3.42 6.31 -3.98
CA TRP A 84 3.49 6.17 -5.42
C TRP A 84 3.05 4.76 -5.84
N ASN A 85 2.14 4.69 -6.81
CA ASN A 85 1.80 3.45 -7.51
C ASN A 85 2.90 3.07 -8.51
N PRO A 86 2.99 1.80 -8.95
CA PRO A 86 4.00 1.35 -9.91
C PRO A 86 3.90 2.04 -11.28
N ASP A 87 2.76 2.60 -11.64
CA ASP A 87 2.52 3.36 -12.87
C ASP A 87 2.94 4.84 -12.77
N GLY A 88 3.50 5.26 -11.63
CA GLY A 88 3.93 6.63 -11.35
C GLY A 88 2.81 7.58 -10.92
N SER A 89 1.59 7.10 -10.77
CA SER A 89 0.51 7.88 -10.16
C SER A 89 0.64 7.91 -8.63
N ILE A 90 -0.03 8.88 -7.99
CA ILE A 90 -0.05 8.99 -6.53
C ILE A 90 -1.33 8.31 -6.01
N ALA A 91 -1.17 7.43 -5.03
CA ALA A 91 -2.27 6.78 -4.36
C ALA A 91 -2.85 7.66 -3.24
N GLU A 92 -4.17 7.63 -3.08
CA GLU A 92 -4.88 8.35 -2.01
C GLU A 92 -4.51 7.79 -0.63
N LYS A 93 -4.47 6.47 -0.49
CA LYS A 93 -4.20 5.78 0.77
C LYS A 93 -3.71 4.34 0.54
N SER A 94 -2.78 3.89 1.36
CA SER A 94 -2.34 2.50 1.41
C SER A 94 -2.22 2.02 2.84
N GLY A 95 -3.08 1.07 3.24
CA GLY A 95 -3.03 0.51 4.59
C GLY A 95 -1.75 -0.26 4.87
N ASN A 96 -1.24 -1.03 3.90
CA ASN A 96 0.05 -1.71 4.01
C ASN A 96 1.19 -0.69 4.01
N GLY A 97 1.12 0.32 3.12
CA GLY A 97 2.11 1.39 3.03
C GLY A 97 2.26 2.16 4.35
N VAL A 98 1.16 2.50 5.02
CA VAL A 98 1.18 3.18 6.33
C VAL A 98 1.92 2.35 7.38
N ARG A 99 1.64 1.03 7.46
CA ARG A 99 2.33 0.16 8.42
C ARG A 99 3.81 -0.01 8.09
N ILE A 100 4.14 -0.23 6.82
CA ILE A 100 5.52 -0.31 6.33
C ILE A 100 6.29 0.97 6.66
N PHE A 101 5.69 2.12 6.37
CA PHE A 101 6.34 3.41 6.63
C PHE A 101 6.55 3.65 8.12
N ALA A 102 5.57 3.28 8.98
CA ALA A 102 5.75 3.34 10.43
C ALA A 102 6.94 2.48 10.89
N LYS A 103 7.08 1.25 10.39
CA LYS A 103 8.24 0.39 10.69
C LYS A 103 9.55 1.05 10.24
N TYR A 104 9.57 1.61 9.03
CA TYR A 104 10.75 2.35 8.55
C TYR A 104 11.13 3.52 9.46
N LEU A 105 10.15 4.33 9.90
CA LEU A 105 10.40 5.45 10.81
C LEU A 105 11.08 5.02 12.10
N LYS A 106 10.70 3.87 12.63
CA LYS A 106 11.33 3.27 13.81
C LYS A 106 12.76 2.80 13.51
N ASP A 107 12.95 2.03 12.45
CA ASP A 107 14.27 1.48 12.06
C ASP A 107 15.29 2.59 11.72
N ALA A 108 14.82 3.65 11.10
CA ALA A 108 15.64 4.81 10.74
C ALA A 108 15.85 5.80 11.89
N GLY A 109 15.22 5.59 13.05
CA GLY A 109 15.37 6.41 14.24
C GLY A 109 14.59 7.72 14.24
N TYR A 110 13.63 7.90 13.31
CA TYR A 110 12.80 9.10 13.25
C TYR A 110 11.75 9.15 14.37
N VAL A 111 11.25 8.00 14.81
CA VAL A 111 10.21 7.90 15.85
C VAL A 111 10.63 6.88 16.90
N GLN A 112 10.59 7.30 18.18
CA GLN A 112 10.88 6.45 19.34
C GLN A 112 9.63 6.21 20.22
N LYS A 113 8.66 7.11 20.18
CA LYS A 113 7.40 6.99 20.94
C LYS A 113 6.49 5.91 20.35
N LYS A 114 5.65 5.28 21.20
CA LYS A 114 4.72 4.23 20.79
C LYS A 114 3.59 4.74 19.91
N ASP A 115 3.12 5.97 20.20
CA ASP A 115 1.96 6.59 19.56
C ASP A 115 2.37 7.82 18.77
N PHE A 116 1.96 7.88 17.51
CA PHE A 116 2.19 9.03 16.64
C PHE A 116 1.25 8.99 15.42
N THR A 117 1.26 10.07 14.63
CA THR A 117 0.41 10.18 13.44
C THR A 117 1.28 10.33 12.19
N ILE A 118 0.87 9.62 11.14
CA ILE A 118 1.42 9.75 9.77
C ILE A 118 0.36 10.42 8.91
N PHE A 119 0.79 11.36 8.07
CA PHE A 119 -0.06 12.07 7.12
C PHE A 119 0.26 11.64 5.68
N SER A 120 -0.76 11.44 4.85
CA SER A 120 -0.61 11.14 3.42
C SER A 120 -1.82 11.65 2.65
N GLN A 121 -1.62 12.45 1.60
CA GLN A 121 -2.66 12.92 0.66
C GLN A 121 -3.93 13.43 1.37
N GLY A 122 -3.76 14.29 2.39
CA GLY A 122 -4.89 14.86 3.15
C GLY A 122 -5.55 13.92 4.15
N SER A 123 -5.14 12.66 4.22
CA SER A 123 -5.56 11.70 5.22
C SER A 123 -4.52 11.55 6.33
N GLU A 124 -4.97 11.08 7.49
CA GLU A 124 -4.10 10.77 8.63
C GLU A 124 -4.30 9.33 9.09
N ALA A 125 -3.27 8.77 9.70
CA ALA A 125 -3.31 7.47 10.35
C ALA A 125 -2.61 7.56 11.71
N CYS A 126 -3.35 7.29 12.79
CA CYS A 126 -2.77 7.12 14.11
C CYS A 126 -2.13 5.74 14.21
N ILE A 127 -0.87 5.70 14.63
CA ILE A 127 -0.07 4.49 14.74
C ILE A 127 0.19 4.18 16.21
N HIS A 128 0.09 2.89 16.54
CA HIS A 128 0.51 2.36 17.83
C HIS A 128 1.39 1.12 17.64
N TYR A 129 2.64 1.18 18.09
CA TYR A 129 3.54 0.00 18.08
C TYR A 129 3.14 -0.97 19.20
N LEU A 130 2.90 -2.23 18.82
CA LEU A 130 2.51 -3.30 19.74
C LEU A 130 3.71 -4.08 20.30
N ASN A 131 4.88 -3.96 19.66
CA ASN A 131 6.14 -4.54 20.13
C ASN A 131 7.30 -3.55 20.00
N GLU A 132 8.40 -3.86 20.65
CA GLU A 132 9.58 -2.99 20.69
C GLU A 132 10.26 -2.84 19.32
N GLU A 133 10.24 -3.89 18.52
CA GLU A 133 10.82 -3.91 17.17
C GLU A 133 9.98 -3.13 16.15
N GLY A 134 8.72 -2.78 16.48
CA GLY A 134 7.79 -2.11 15.58
C GLY A 134 7.38 -2.98 14.39
N THR A 135 7.57 -4.30 14.47
CA THR A 135 7.15 -5.25 13.43
C THR A 135 5.66 -5.54 13.46
N ARG A 136 5.03 -5.42 14.63
CA ARG A 136 3.58 -5.53 14.81
C ARG A 136 3.02 -4.22 15.30
N LEU A 137 2.05 -3.67 14.59
CA LEU A 137 1.50 -2.35 14.89
C LEU A 137 0.00 -2.25 14.53
N LYS A 138 -0.68 -1.35 15.24
CA LYS A 138 -2.07 -0.96 15.00
C LYS A 138 -2.08 0.40 14.29
N ALA A 139 -2.86 0.53 13.22
CA ALA A 139 -3.03 1.77 12.48
C ALA A 139 -4.52 2.10 12.36
N SER A 140 -4.92 3.36 12.59
CA SER A 140 -6.27 3.81 12.28
C SER A 140 -6.42 3.99 10.77
N MET A 141 -7.52 3.48 10.23
CA MET A 141 -7.79 3.53 8.80
C MET A 141 -8.84 4.58 8.42
N GLY A 142 -9.40 5.27 9.39
CA GLY A 142 -10.44 6.28 9.22
C GLY A 142 -11.83 5.77 9.55
N LYS A 143 -12.77 6.70 9.52
CA LYS A 143 -14.18 6.44 9.83
C LYS A 143 -14.89 5.89 8.59
N VAL A 144 -15.72 4.88 8.81
CA VAL A 144 -16.55 4.28 7.75
C VAL A 144 -17.76 5.15 7.47
N THR A 145 -18.09 5.29 6.20
CA THR A 145 -19.38 5.80 5.74
C THR A 145 -19.99 4.87 4.71
N PHE A 146 -21.31 4.72 4.73
CA PHE A 146 -22.09 3.94 3.77
C PHE A 146 -22.94 4.82 2.85
N LEU A 147 -22.82 6.14 2.98
CA LEU A 147 -23.61 7.12 2.25
C LEU A 147 -23.16 7.21 0.78
N SER A 148 -24.12 7.12 -0.13
CA SER A 148 -23.89 7.04 -1.58
C SER A 148 -23.14 8.23 -2.17
N ASP A 149 -23.25 9.41 -1.60
CA ASP A 149 -22.55 10.63 -2.02
C ASP A 149 -21.09 10.66 -1.52
N GLU A 150 -20.77 9.94 -0.43
CA GLU A 150 -19.42 9.80 0.11
C GLU A 150 -18.68 8.57 -0.44
N VAL A 151 -19.42 7.61 -1.06
CA VAL A 151 -18.88 6.43 -1.74
C VAL A 151 -18.82 6.62 -3.26
N PRO A 152 -19.04 7.76 -3.83
CA PRO A 152 -19.48 8.18 -5.16
C PRO A 152 -20.32 7.13 -5.91
N VAL A 153 -21.54 6.86 -5.42
CA VAL A 153 -22.51 5.98 -6.08
C VAL A 153 -23.68 6.80 -6.62
N THR A 154 -24.01 6.61 -7.89
CA THR A 154 -25.06 7.36 -8.58
C THR A 154 -26.45 7.16 -7.94
N GLY A 155 -27.32 8.15 -8.11
CA GLY A 155 -28.68 8.16 -7.58
C GLY A 155 -28.86 9.05 -6.36
N PRO A 156 -30.02 9.02 -5.68
CA PRO A 156 -30.30 9.85 -4.51
C PRO A 156 -29.43 9.43 -3.33
N ARG A 157 -29.17 10.37 -2.43
CA ARG A 157 -28.42 10.13 -1.19
C ARG A 157 -29.13 9.07 -0.33
N ARG A 158 -28.42 7.98 -0.04
CA ARG A 158 -28.88 6.86 0.78
C ARG A 158 -27.70 6.05 1.31
N GLU A 159 -27.93 5.24 2.32
CA GLU A 159 -26.98 4.16 2.64
C GLU A 159 -27.14 3.01 1.67
N ILE A 160 -26.02 2.43 1.21
CA ILE A 160 -26.01 1.29 0.29
C ILE A 160 -25.66 0.03 1.09
N ILE A 161 -26.70 -0.57 1.66
CA ILE A 161 -26.57 -1.77 2.49
C ILE A 161 -27.41 -2.89 1.85
N ASN A 162 -26.74 -3.96 1.42
CA ASN A 162 -27.38 -5.12 0.81
C ASN A 162 -28.32 -4.75 -0.39
N GLU A 163 -27.93 -3.72 -1.13
CA GLU A 163 -28.68 -3.22 -2.30
C GLU A 163 -28.34 -4.08 -3.53
N THR A 164 -29.34 -4.45 -4.34
CA THR A 164 -29.10 -5.24 -5.56
C THR A 164 -28.51 -4.36 -6.66
N MET A 165 -27.31 -4.72 -7.13
CA MET A 165 -26.68 -4.13 -8.32
C MET A 165 -26.32 -5.21 -9.33
N VAL A 166 -26.33 -4.84 -10.63
CA VAL A 166 -26.09 -5.78 -11.74
C VAL A 166 -24.70 -5.58 -12.31
N PHE A 167 -23.87 -6.63 -12.28
CA PHE A 167 -22.54 -6.67 -12.88
C PHE A 167 -22.46 -7.81 -13.91
N GLY A 168 -22.16 -7.48 -15.16
CA GLY A 168 -22.09 -8.49 -16.23
C GLY A 168 -23.37 -9.29 -16.42
N ARG A 169 -24.54 -8.65 -16.29
CA ARG A 169 -25.91 -9.23 -16.36
C ARG A 169 -26.31 -10.10 -15.15
N ILE A 170 -25.50 -10.17 -14.12
CA ILE A 170 -25.80 -10.95 -12.90
C ILE A 170 -26.11 -9.97 -11.77
N PRO A 171 -27.25 -10.11 -11.06
CA PRO A 171 -27.55 -9.32 -9.88
C PRO A 171 -26.76 -9.83 -8.66
N TYR A 172 -26.23 -8.88 -7.89
CA TYR A 172 -25.51 -9.14 -6.63
C TYR A 172 -26.05 -8.23 -5.53
N PRO A 173 -26.29 -8.75 -4.32
CA PRO A 173 -26.51 -7.92 -3.14
C PRO A 173 -25.17 -7.30 -2.72
N VAL A 174 -25.08 -5.97 -2.74
CA VAL A 174 -23.85 -5.24 -2.46
C VAL A 174 -24.00 -4.33 -1.25
N THR A 175 -22.94 -4.18 -0.49
CA THR A 175 -22.78 -3.14 0.52
C THR A 175 -21.64 -2.24 0.10
N CYS A 176 -21.94 -0.97 -0.18
CA CYS A 176 -20.92 -0.01 -0.60
C CYS A 176 -20.56 0.92 0.56
N LEU A 177 -19.27 1.21 0.70
CA LEU A 177 -18.74 2.05 1.79
C LEU A 177 -17.45 2.75 1.38
N SER A 178 -17.10 3.79 2.12
CA SER A 178 -15.81 4.47 2.02
C SER A 178 -15.13 4.52 3.38
N ILE A 179 -13.81 4.37 3.37
CA ILE A 179 -12.87 4.63 4.47
C ILE A 179 -11.78 5.60 4.02
N GLY A 180 -12.16 6.53 3.11
CA GLY A 180 -11.27 7.43 2.39
C GLY A 180 -11.04 7.03 0.95
N ASN A 181 -11.48 5.84 0.53
CA ASN A 181 -11.59 5.36 -0.85
C ASN A 181 -12.80 4.44 -0.99
N PRO A 182 -13.41 4.33 -2.19
CA PRO A 182 -14.68 3.62 -2.40
C PRO A 182 -14.51 2.10 -2.51
N HIS A 183 -15.43 1.38 -1.87
CA HIS A 183 -15.47 -0.07 -1.84
C HIS A 183 -16.88 -0.62 -2.09
N CYS A 184 -16.98 -1.72 -2.83
CA CYS A 184 -18.17 -2.53 -3.07
C CYS A 184 -17.91 -3.94 -2.52
N VAL A 185 -18.60 -4.31 -1.45
CA VAL A 185 -18.46 -5.60 -0.77
C VAL A 185 -19.66 -6.48 -1.10
N ILE A 186 -19.42 -7.73 -1.50
CA ILE A 186 -20.40 -8.73 -1.88
C ILE A 186 -20.24 -9.95 -0.96
N LEU A 187 -21.28 -10.26 -0.19
CA LEU A 187 -21.33 -11.50 0.61
C LEU A 187 -21.61 -12.69 -0.29
N MET A 188 -20.83 -13.75 -0.15
CA MET A 188 -20.96 -14.98 -0.95
C MET A 188 -20.64 -16.21 -0.11
N ASP A 189 -21.26 -17.35 -0.44
CA ASP A 189 -20.99 -18.64 0.20
C ASP A 189 -19.63 -19.22 -0.23
N GLU A 190 -19.24 -18.98 -1.49
CA GLU A 190 -17.95 -19.40 -2.05
C GLU A 190 -17.25 -18.22 -2.72
N ILE A 191 -15.95 -18.09 -2.45
CA ILE A 191 -15.11 -17.04 -3.01
C ILE A 191 -13.90 -17.64 -3.73
N SER A 192 -13.43 -16.99 -4.78
CA SER A 192 -12.20 -17.37 -5.48
C SER A 192 -11.63 -16.19 -6.26
N LYS A 193 -10.34 -16.28 -6.60
CA LYS A 193 -9.67 -15.34 -7.50
C LYS A 193 -10.42 -15.13 -8.82
N ASP A 194 -10.82 -16.22 -9.47
CA ASP A 194 -11.50 -16.14 -10.77
C ASP A 194 -12.86 -15.44 -10.66
N LEU A 195 -13.56 -15.68 -9.55
CA LEU A 195 -14.85 -15.05 -9.29
C LEU A 195 -14.70 -13.55 -9.05
N VAL A 196 -13.78 -13.12 -8.18
CA VAL A 196 -13.55 -11.69 -7.91
C VAL A 196 -13.03 -10.97 -9.15
N CYS A 197 -12.15 -11.59 -9.94
CA CYS A 197 -11.66 -11.02 -11.20
C CYS A 197 -12.79 -10.82 -12.21
N ARG A 198 -13.71 -11.79 -12.32
CA ARG A 198 -14.86 -11.68 -13.22
C ARG A 198 -15.80 -10.55 -12.78
N ILE A 199 -16.16 -10.48 -11.50
CA ILE A 199 -17.05 -9.45 -10.98
C ILE A 199 -16.37 -8.07 -11.04
N GLY A 200 -15.12 -7.96 -10.58
CA GLY A 200 -14.36 -6.73 -10.49
C GLY A 200 -14.19 -6.00 -11.82
N LYS A 201 -13.97 -6.73 -12.92
CA LYS A 201 -13.91 -6.14 -14.27
C LYS A 201 -15.18 -5.41 -14.68
N TYR A 202 -16.35 -5.92 -14.24
CA TYR A 202 -17.64 -5.28 -14.53
C TYR A 202 -17.98 -4.19 -13.51
N SER A 203 -17.76 -4.43 -12.22
CA SER A 203 -18.09 -3.47 -11.17
C SER A 203 -17.20 -2.24 -11.21
N GLU A 204 -15.89 -2.38 -11.46
CA GLU A 204 -14.97 -1.24 -11.58
C GLU A 204 -15.43 -0.19 -12.59
N ASN A 205 -16.02 -0.63 -13.69
CA ASN A 205 -16.45 0.23 -14.79
C ASN A 205 -17.99 0.37 -14.89
N ALA A 206 -18.71 -0.01 -13.84
CA ALA A 206 -20.15 0.07 -13.81
C ALA A 206 -20.62 1.53 -13.73
N LYS A 207 -21.72 1.85 -14.44
CA LYS A 207 -22.29 3.22 -14.49
C LYS A 207 -22.69 3.76 -13.12
N GLN A 208 -22.93 2.86 -12.15
CA GLN A 208 -23.22 3.22 -10.77
C GLN A 208 -22.03 3.85 -10.04
N PHE A 209 -20.80 3.60 -10.51
CA PHE A 209 -19.56 4.03 -9.90
C PHE A 209 -18.77 4.95 -10.83
N PRO A 210 -19.10 6.25 -10.93
CA PRO A 210 -18.50 7.17 -11.88
C PRO A 210 -16.99 7.40 -11.62
N GLU A 211 -16.53 7.20 -10.39
CA GLU A 211 -15.12 7.29 -9.99
C GLU A 211 -14.46 5.91 -9.89
N LYS A 212 -15.10 4.88 -10.46
CA LYS A 212 -14.71 3.47 -10.30
C LYS A 212 -14.77 3.02 -8.83
N ILE A 213 -14.53 1.73 -8.58
CA ILE A 213 -14.65 1.16 -7.23
C ILE A 213 -13.70 -0.01 -7.03
N ASN A 214 -13.25 -0.20 -5.77
CA ASN A 214 -12.60 -1.43 -5.34
C ASN A 214 -13.69 -2.47 -5.03
N THR A 215 -13.51 -3.71 -5.44
CA THR A 215 -14.50 -4.77 -5.22
C THR A 215 -13.94 -5.87 -4.35
N GLN A 216 -14.67 -6.24 -3.31
CA GLN A 216 -14.38 -7.38 -2.44
C GLN A 216 -15.52 -8.39 -2.51
N ILE A 217 -15.20 -9.66 -2.69
CA ILE A 217 -16.11 -10.74 -2.35
C ILE A 217 -15.69 -11.32 -1.02
N MET A 218 -16.64 -11.51 -0.11
CA MET A 218 -16.34 -12.02 1.24
C MET A 218 -17.20 -13.23 1.59
N LYS A 219 -16.62 -14.14 2.37
CA LYS A 219 -17.28 -15.27 3.02
C LYS A 219 -17.14 -15.12 4.53
N VAL A 220 -18.24 -15.20 5.26
CA VAL A 220 -18.22 -15.21 6.72
C VAL A 220 -18.03 -16.65 7.17
N LEU A 221 -16.99 -16.89 7.99
CA LEU A 221 -16.70 -18.20 8.57
C LEU A 221 -17.37 -18.36 9.92
N ASP A 222 -17.27 -17.32 10.75
CA ASP A 222 -17.93 -17.21 12.06
C ASP A 222 -17.99 -15.73 12.48
N ARG A 223 -18.44 -15.44 13.70
CA ARG A 223 -18.56 -14.07 14.20
C ARG A 223 -17.23 -13.30 14.32
N THR A 224 -16.12 -14.00 14.29
CA THR A 224 -14.77 -13.42 14.47
C THR A 224 -13.84 -13.64 13.28
N HIS A 225 -14.28 -14.38 12.25
CA HIS A 225 -13.45 -14.69 11.08
C HIS A 225 -14.21 -14.53 9.77
N ILE A 226 -13.61 -13.82 8.82
CA ILE A 226 -14.08 -13.73 7.44
C ILE A 226 -12.93 -14.00 6.47
N GLN A 227 -13.27 -14.46 5.27
CA GLN A 227 -12.35 -14.55 4.13
C GLN A 227 -12.74 -13.52 3.08
N THR A 228 -11.75 -12.97 2.37
CA THR A 228 -12.01 -12.04 1.27
C THR A 228 -11.02 -12.20 0.14
N GLU A 229 -11.52 -12.02 -1.08
CA GLU A 229 -10.75 -11.84 -2.32
C GLU A 229 -10.97 -10.42 -2.82
N VAL A 230 -9.92 -9.80 -3.35
CA VAL A 230 -9.93 -8.37 -3.66
C VAL A 230 -9.56 -8.10 -5.12
N TYR A 231 -10.34 -7.22 -5.75
CA TYR A 231 -10.04 -6.61 -7.03
C TYR A 231 -9.96 -5.09 -6.83
N GLU A 232 -8.76 -4.54 -6.92
CA GLU A 232 -8.53 -3.12 -6.64
C GLU A 232 -8.74 -2.25 -7.88
N ARG A 233 -9.29 -1.08 -7.67
CA ARG A 233 -9.48 -0.01 -8.67
C ARG A 233 -8.14 0.34 -9.31
N GLY A 234 -8.02 0.15 -10.63
CA GLY A 234 -6.83 0.46 -11.42
C GLY A 234 -5.68 -0.55 -11.32
N ALA A 235 -5.68 -1.43 -10.31
CA ALA A 235 -4.63 -2.43 -10.10
C ALA A 235 -5.07 -3.87 -10.40
N GLY A 236 -6.38 -4.13 -10.35
CA GLY A 236 -6.91 -5.47 -10.57
C GLY A 236 -6.80 -6.37 -9.34
N TYR A 237 -6.57 -7.66 -9.56
CA TYR A 237 -6.45 -8.64 -8.48
C TYR A 237 -5.17 -8.45 -7.65
N THR A 238 -5.33 -8.41 -6.32
CA THR A 238 -4.22 -8.32 -5.37
C THR A 238 -4.33 -9.40 -4.30
N LEU A 239 -3.19 -9.90 -3.81
CA LEU A 239 -3.14 -10.94 -2.78
C LEU A 239 -3.52 -10.41 -1.39
N ALA A 240 -3.36 -9.12 -1.18
CA ALA A 240 -3.66 -8.45 0.08
C ALA A 240 -3.96 -6.96 -0.14
N SER A 241 -5.07 -6.49 0.43
CA SER A 241 -5.48 -5.10 0.43
C SER A 241 -5.87 -4.67 1.84
N GLY A 242 -5.16 -3.69 2.40
CA GLY A 242 -5.46 -3.18 3.73
C GLY A 242 -6.83 -2.49 3.79
N SER A 243 -7.14 -1.62 2.83
CA SER A 243 -8.45 -0.94 2.75
C SER A 243 -9.56 -1.94 2.38
N GLY A 244 -9.29 -2.89 1.49
CA GLY A 244 -10.25 -3.95 1.14
C GLY A 244 -10.65 -4.82 2.34
N CYS A 245 -9.68 -5.17 3.20
CA CYS A 245 -9.97 -5.85 4.47
C CYS A 245 -10.84 -5.02 5.39
N CYS A 246 -10.51 -3.74 5.57
CA CYS A 246 -11.29 -2.83 6.39
C CYS A 246 -12.72 -2.71 5.88
N ALA A 247 -12.89 -2.63 4.56
CA ALA A 247 -14.21 -2.57 3.94
C ALA A 247 -15.01 -3.87 4.15
N ALA A 248 -14.39 -5.03 3.97
CA ALA A 248 -15.06 -6.32 4.20
C ALA A 248 -15.47 -6.47 5.68
N ALA A 249 -14.59 -6.14 6.64
CA ALA A 249 -14.89 -6.17 8.05
C ALA A 249 -16.05 -5.22 8.42
N ALA A 250 -16.00 -3.99 7.93
CA ALA A 250 -17.02 -2.97 8.21
C ALA A 250 -18.39 -3.37 7.61
N ALA A 251 -18.42 -3.93 6.40
CA ALA A 251 -19.64 -4.44 5.79
C ALA A 251 -20.21 -5.62 6.58
N ALA A 252 -19.38 -6.59 6.97
CA ALA A 252 -19.81 -7.75 7.76
C ALA A 252 -20.38 -7.31 9.13
N TYR A 253 -19.72 -6.39 9.81
CA TYR A 253 -20.20 -5.82 11.08
C TYR A 253 -21.52 -5.04 10.91
N ARG A 254 -21.61 -4.19 9.88
CA ARG A 254 -22.83 -3.41 9.58
C ARG A 254 -24.03 -4.32 9.25
N LEU A 255 -23.79 -5.47 8.64
CA LEU A 255 -24.80 -6.49 8.36
C LEU A 255 -25.14 -7.37 9.58
N GLY A 256 -24.51 -7.18 10.73
CA GLY A 256 -24.71 -7.95 11.96
C GLY A 256 -24.13 -9.38 11.92
N LEU A 257 -23.27 -9.67 10.95
CA LEU A 257 -22.71 -11.01 10.70
C LEU A 257 -21.50 -11.30 11.57
N THR A 258 -20.77 -10.26 12.00
CA THR A 258 -19.57 -10.41 12.83
C THR A 258 -19.62 -9.52 14.06
N ASP A 259 -18.72 -9.79 15.01
CA ASP A 259 -18.40 -8.90 16.11
C ASP A 259 -17.56 -7.71 15.62
N PRO A 260 -17.41 -6.61 16.41
CA PRO A 260 -16.63 -5.46 16.00
C PRO A 260 -15.14 -5.76 15.80
N LYS A 261 -14.63 -6.84 16.43
CA LYS A 261 -13.26 -7.33 16.27
C LYS A 261 -13.28 -8.62 15.46
N VAL A 262 -12.59 -8.62 14.30
CA VAL A 262 -12.63 -9.70 13.33
C VAL A 262 -11.27 -9.92 12.67
N PHE A 263 -10.92 -11.18 12.41
CA PHE A 263 -9.80 -11.58 11.59
C PHE A 263 -10.24 -11.73 10.14
N VAL A 264 -9.57 -11.00 9.24
CA VAL A 264 -9.84 -11.04 7.80
C VAL A 264 -8.72 -11.81 7.12
N GLN A 265 -9.05 -12.95 6.52
CA GLN A 265 -8.12 -13.80 5.78
C GLN A 265 -8.15 -13.44 4.31
N MET A 266 -6.96 -13.26 3.72
CA MET A 266 -6.72 -13.06 2.29
C MET A 266 -5.69 -14.08 1.82
N PRO A 267 -5.50 -14.29 0.51
CA PRO A 267 -4.42 -15.14 0.00
C PRO A 267 -3.02 -14.74 0.47
N GLY A 268 -2.75 -13.45 0.65
CA GLY A 268 -1.46 -12.95 1.13
C GLY A 268 -1.26 -13.02 2.64
N GLY A 269 -2.30 -13.39 3.42
CA GLY A 269 -2.26 -13.49 4.87
C GLY A 269 -3.46 -12.89 5.57
N SER A 270 -3.38 -12.75 6.90
CA SER A 270 -4.49 -12.30 7.73
C SER A 270 -4.20 -10.97 8.42
N LEU A 271 -5.24 -10.16 8.59
CA LEU A 271 -5.23 -8.93 9.39
C LEU A 271 -6.28 -9.00 10.49
N GLU A 272 -5.95 -8.45 11.63
CA GLU A 272 -6.92 -8.21 12.70
C GLU A 272 -7.51 -6.81 12.54
N LEU A 273 -8.82 -6.72 12.43
CA LEU A 273 -9.58 -5.47 12.27
C LEU A 273 -10.47 -5.27 13.50
N GLU A 274 -10.61 -4.01 13.89
CA GLU A 274 -11.50 -3.61 14.98
C GLU A 274 -12.23 -2.33 14.59
N ILE A 275 -13.55 -2.34 14.68
CA ILE A 275 -14.40 -1.16 14.48
C ILE A 275 -14.79 -0.64 15.87
N ASP A 276 -14.37 0.57 16.20
CA ASP A 276 -14.68 1.16 17.50
C ASP A 276 -16.10 1.75 17.57
N GLY A 277 -16.48 2.26 18.75
CA GLY A 277 -17.80 2.83 19.00
C GLY A 277 -18.11 4.10 18.20
N GLU A 278 -17.10 4.73 17.58
CA GLU A 278 -17.24 5.90 16.72
C GLU A 278 -17.28 5.56 15.23
N GLY A 279 -17.11 4.27 14.90
CA GLY A 279 -17.07 3.75 13.54
C GLY A 279 -15.71 3.93 12.85
N VAL A 280 -14.63 4.13 13.62
CA VAL A 280 -13.27 4.14 13.09
C VAL A 280 -12.74 2.71 13.00
N VAL A 281 -12.19 2.36 11.84
CA VAL A 281 -11.56 1.06 11.63
C VAL A 281 -10.10 1.12 12.04
N HIS A 282 -9.71 0.19 12.89
CA HIS A 282 -8.33 -0.02 13.30
C HIS A 282 -7.82 -1.33 12.70
N MET A 283 -6.64 -1.30 12.11
CA MET A 283 -6.01 -2.45 11.48
C MET A 283 -4.73 -2.82 12.20
N THR A 284 -4.61 -4.05 12.66
CA THR A 284 -3.41 -4.62 13.25
C THR A 284 -2.78 -5.62 12.30
N GLY A 285 -1.49 -5.49 12.05
CA GLY A 285 -0.78 -6.41 11.17
C GLY A 285 0.73 -6.29 11.30
N ASP A 286 1.40 -7.29 10.74
CA ASP A 286 2.84 -7.40 10.77
C ASP A 286 3.49 -6.76 9.53
N VAL A 287 4.75 -6.34 9.70
CA VAL A 287 5.60 -5.79 8.64
C VAL A 287 6.93 -6.53 8.65
N GLY A 288 7.33 -7.03 7.47
CA GLY A 288 8.63 -7.63 7.23
C GLY A 288 9.61 -6.66 6.59
N TYR A 289 10.82 -6.58 7.11
CA TYR A 289 11.95 -5.89 6.49
C TYR A 289 12.68 -6.87 5.57
N VAL A 290 12.95 -6.48 4.33
CA VAL A 290 13.65 -7.31 3.35
C VAL A 290 15.13 -6.94 3.27
N GLY A 291 15.45 -5.64 3.22
CA GLY A 291 16.83 -5.19 3.16
C GLY A 291 17.02 -3.81 2.56
N THR A 292 18.24 -3.30 2.69
CA THR A 292 18.71 -2.07 2.04
C THR A 292 19.21 -2.38 0.64
N ILE A 293 18.73 -1.65 -0.37
CA ILE A 293 19.14 -1.78 -1.76
C ILE A 293 19.89 -0.51 -2.18
N LYS A 294 21.18 -0.65 -2.45
CA LYS A 294 22.02 0.43 -3.01
C LYS A 294 22.01 0.31 -4.52
N LEU A 295 21.47 1.32 -5.20
CA LEU A 295 21.38 1.32 -6.66
C LEU A 295 22.78 1.44 -7.30
N GLY A 296 22.99 0.67 -8.37
CA GLY A 296 24.22 0.74 -9.16
C GLY A 296 24.36 2.11 -9.86
N SER A 297 25.60 2.52 -10.16
CA SER A 297 25.86 3.83 -10.81
C SER A 297 25.14 3.98 -12.13
N HIS A 298 25.19 2.98 -12.99
CA HIS A 298 24.51 2.98 -14.29
C HIS A 298 22.97 3.17 -14.13
N PHE A 299 22.34 2.43 -13.24
CA PHE A 299 20.90 2.56 -12.99
C PHE A 299 20.56 3.93 -12.39
N THR A 300 21.40 4.46 -11.49
CA THR A 300 21.25 5.81 -10.94
C THR A 300 21.34 6.90 -12.01
N GLU A 301 22.22 6.73 -13.00
CA GLU A 301 22.34 7.64 -14.15
C GLU A 301 21.10 7.57 -15.05
N GLN A 302 20.58 6.37 -15.33
CA GLN A 302 19.32 6.20 -16.07
C GLN A 302 18.16 6.93 -15.37
N LEU A 303 18.01 6.76 -14.03
CA LEU A 303 16.95 7.43 -13.27
C LEU A 303 17.07 8.98 -13.33
N ARG A 304 18.29 9.51 -13.35
CA ARG A 304 18.50 10.98 -13.43
C ARG A 304 18.27 11.55 -14.82
N ALA A 305 18.28 10.72 -15.83
CA ALA A 305 18.05 11.13 -17.22
C ALA A 305 16.55 11.18 -17.58
N LEU A 306 15.69 10.61 -16.74
CA LEU A 306 14.22 10.66 -16.84
C LEU A 306 13.66 11.90 -16.16
#